data_7007dd94372f67cfe6b28c8b1ed3a311
#
_entry.id   7007dd94372f67cfe6b28c8b1ed3a311
#
_cell.length_a   1.000
_cell.length_b   1.000
_cell.length_c   1.000
_cell.angle_alpha   90.00
_cell.angle_beta   90.00
_cell.angle_gamma   90.00
#
_symmetry.space_group_name_H-M   'P 1'
#
loop_
_entity.id
_entity.type
_entity.pdbx_description
1 polymer ?
#
loop_
_entity_poly.entity_id
_entity_poly.type
_entity_poly.pdbx_seq_one_letter_code
_entity_poly.pdbx_strand_id
1 'polypeptide(L)'
;GGPGSSSSSLGFSTQSAGKAFKLTDSSGNGIVTYVPSKQYSWVLVSTPEMSSGTYTLNYGGSVTGGTFTNGNYGLVTDGTYSGSSTISLSAKQ
;
A
#
# COMPACT_ATOMS: atom_id res chain seq x y z
N GLY A 1 6.13 -11.82 -8.81
CA GLY A 1 5.42 -12.95 -8.25
C GLY A 1 5.56 -14.20 -9.03
N GLY A 2 5.19 -15.30 -8.43
CA GLY A 2 5.17 -16.61 -9.06
C GLY A 2 3.82 -16.93 -9.67
N PRO A 3 3.64 -18.16 -10.22
CA PRO A 3 2.36 -18.61 -10.74
C PRO A 3 1.26 -18.52 -9.68
N GLY A 4 0.11 -18.03 -10.07
CA GLY A 4 -1.03 -17.92 -9.18
C GLY A 4 -1.04 -16.69 -8.28
N SER A 5 -0.08 -15.79 -8.44
CA SER A 5 -0.06 -14.55 -7.68
C SER A 5 0.25 -13.36 -8.60
N SER A 6 -0.21 -12.19 -8.20
CA SER A 6 0.11 -10.94 -8.88
C SER A 6 1.06 -10.12 -8.02
N SER A 7 1.94 -9.37 -8.66
CA SER A 7 2.86 -8.49 -7.96
C SER A 7 3.06 -7.22 -8.77
N SER A 8 3.39 -6.15 -8.07
CA SER A 8 3.70 -4.87 -8.69
C SER A 8 4.73 -4.14 -7.85
N SER A 9 5.66 -3.48 -8.50
CA SER A 9 6.59 -2.58 -7.82
C SER A 9 6.51 -1.21 -8.48
N LEU A 10 6.70 -0.17 -7.68
CA LEU A 10 6.48 1.20 -8.13
C LEU A 10 7.39 2.14 -7.39
N GLY A 11 8.08 3.00 -8.15
CA GLY A 11 8.92 4.04 -7.61
C GLY A 11 8.19 5.38 -7.55
N PHE A 12 8.50 6.16 -6.53
CA PHE A 12 7.93 7.49 -6.34
C PHE A 12 8.91 8.34 -5.51
N SER A 13 8.55 9.59 -5.24
CA SER A 13 9.41 10.45 -4.44
C SER A 13 9.59 9.88 -3.03
N THR A 14 10.79 10.08 -2.46
CA THR A 14 11.14 9.52 -1.16
C THR A 14 10.16 9.98 -0.08
N GLN A 15 9.64 9.03 0.70
CA GLN A 15 8.76 9.27 1.81
C GLN A 15 9.49 9.02 3.13
N SER A 16 9.25 9.88 4.12
CA SER A 16 9.83 9.70 5.45
C SER A 16 9.25 8.49 6.17
N ALA A 17 10.01 7.96 7.12
CA ALA A 17 9.49 6.91 8.01
C ALA A 17 8.20 7.38 8.68
N GLY A 18 7.26 6.48 8.83
CA GLY A 18 5.95 6.77 9.42
C GLY A 18 4.90 7.30 8.45
N LYS A 19 5.28 7.59 7.21
CA LYS A 19 4.31 7.96 6.18
C LYS A 19 3.65 6.70 5.65
N ALA A 20 2.32 6.65 5.75
CA ALA A 20 1.55 5.47 5.36
C ALA A 20 1.36 5.38 3.86
N PHE A 21 1.15 4.15 3.38
CA PHE A 21 0.60 3.95 2.04
C PHE A 21 -0.59 3.00 2.12
N LYS A 22 -1.47 3.11 1.14
CA LYS A 22 -2.66 2.26 1.02
C LYS A 22 -2.85 1.88 -0.43
N LEU A 23 -3.01 0.59 -0.68
CA LEU A 23 -3.35 0.07 -2.00
C LEU A 23 -4.84 -0.17 -2.09
N THR A 24 -5.46 0.34 -3.15
CA THR A 24 -6.88 0.10 -3.42
C THR A 24 -7.05 -0.50 -4.82
N ASP A 25 -8.11 -1.26 -5.01
CA ASP A 25 -8.46 -1.80 -6.32
C ASP A 25 -9.24 -0.76 -7.16
N SER A 26 -9.64 -1.15 -8.37
CA SER A 26 -10.33 -0.25 -9.29
C SER A 26 -11.71 0.17 -8.79
N SER A 27 -12.28 -0.53 -7.83
CA SER A 27 -13.56 -0.16 -7.22
C SER A 27 -13.39 0.66 -5.95
N GLY A 28 -12.15 0.97 -5.55
CA GLY A 28 -11.88 1.73 -4.34
C GLY A 28 -11.78 0.90 -3.08
N ASN A 29 -11.84 -0.43 -3.19
CA ASN A 29 -11.71 -1.29 -2.02
C ASN A 29 -10.26 -1.35 -1.56
N GLY A 30 -10.04 -1.28 -0.25
CA GLY A 30 -8.70 -1.37 0.31
C GLY A 30 -8.16 -2.79 0.24
N ILE A 31 -6.94 -2.93 -0.25
CA ILE A 31 -6.21 -4.21 -0.29
C ILE A 31 -5.25 -4.30 0.87
N VAL A 32 -4.47 -3.24 1.10
CA VAL A 32 -3.49 -3.21 2.18
C VAL A 32 -3.24 -1.76 2.60
N THR A 33 -3.06 -1.55 3.90
CA THR A 33 -2.59 -0.29 4.47
C THR A 33 -1.36 -0.61 5.32
N TYR A 34 -0.29 0.15 5.15
CA TYR A 34 0.98 -0.15 5.79
C TYR A 34 1.69 1.15 6.17
N VAL A 35 2.34 1.12 7.33
CA VAL A 35 3.16 2.24 7.81
C VAL A 35 4.60 1.75 7.95
N PRO A 36 5.49 2.11 7.00
CA PRO A 36 6.90 1.71 7.09
C PRO A 36 7.61 2.41 8.26
N SER A 37 8.52 1.69 8.89
CA SER A 37 9.35 2.24 9.98
C SER A 37 10.64 2.90 9.48
N LYS A 38 10.86 2.88 8.17
CA LYS A 38 12.04 3.49 7.54
C LYS A 38 11.59 4.31 6.34
N GLN A 39 12.41 5.27 5.92
CA GLN A 39 12.10 6.00 4.69
C GLN A 39 12.09 5.05 3.50
N TYR A 40 11.30 5.38 2.50
CA TYR A 40 11.11 4.52 1.33
C TYR A 40 10.79 5.35 0.10
N SER A 41 11.12 4.82 -1.07
CA SER A 41 10.82 5.45 -2.36
C SER A 41 10.19 4.48 -3.35
N TRP A 42 9.94 3.25 -2.92
CA TRP A 42 9.22 2.26 -3.75
C TRP A 42 8.59 1.22 -2.84
N VAL A 43 7.60 0.53 -3.37
CA VAL A 43 6.96 -0.60 -2.69
C VAL A 43 6.80 -1.74 -3.67
N LEU A 44 6.89 -2.95 -3.14
CA LEU A 44 6.54 -4.18 -3.83
C LEU A 44 5.32 -4.77 -3.14
N VAL A 45 4.25 -4.97 -3.89
CA VAL A 45 3.03 -5.55 -3.36
C VAL A 45 2.74 -6.86 -4.08
N SER A 46 2.55 -7.92 -3.31
CA SER A 46 2.17 -9.22 -3.84
C SER A 46 1.29 -9.90 -2.79
N THR A 47 0.04 -10.12 -3.13
CA THR A 47 -0.92 -10.77 -2.22
C THR A 47 -1.77 -11.76 -2.99
N PRO A 48 -2.29 -12.82 -2.31
CA PRO A 48 -3.19 -13.77 -2.97
C PRO A 48 -4.49 -13.12 -3.47
N GLU A 49 -4.89 -12.02 -2.87
CA GLU A 49 -6.13 -11.31 -3.24
C GLU A 49 -5.98 -10.49 -4.51
N MET A 50 -4.75 -10.19 -4.93
CA MET A 50 -4.53 -9.40 -6.15
C MET A 50 -4.69 -10.28 -7.38
N SER A 51 -5.57 -9.86 -8.26
CA SER A 51 -5.65 -10.39 -9.62
C SER A 51 -5.04 -9.38 -10.58
N SER A 52 -4.87 -9.76 -11.85
CA SER A 52 -4.47 -8.79 -12.87
C SER A 52 -5.51 -7.68 -12.95
N GLY A 53 -5.06 -6.46 -13.11
CA GLY A 53 -5.94 -5.31 -13.18
C GLY A 53 -5.23 -4.05 -12.77
N THR A 54 -6.01 -2.98 -12.65
CA THR A 54 -5.50 -1.66 -12.28
C THR A 54 -5.78 -1.39 -10.82
N TYR A 55 -4.77 -0.90 -10.13
CA TYR A 55 -4.82 -0.55 -8.71
C TYR A 55 -4.33 0.88 -8.52
N THR A 56 -4.65 1.47 -7.39
CA THR A 56 -4.15 2.79 -7.01
C THR A 56 -3.35 2.67 -5.74
N LEU A 57 -2.12 3.17 -5.77
CA LEU A 57 -1.29 3.32 -4.57
C LEU A 57 -1.45 4.74 -4.06
N ASN A 58 -1.92 4.87 -2.83
CA ASN A 58 -1.96 6.13 -2.10
C ASN A 58 -0.75 6.13 -1.17
N TYR A 59 0.05 7.19 -1.18
CA TYR A 59 1.30 7.20 -0.42
C TYR A 59 1.52 8.55 0.26
N GLY A 60 2.46 8.59 1.20
CA GLY A 60 2.80 9.82 1.91
C GLY A 60 1.71 10.30 2.84
N GLY A 61 0.82 9.43 3.24
CA GLY A 61 -0.32 9.77 4.07
C GLY A 61 -0.13 9.43 5.54
N SER A 62 -1.24 9.46 6.26
CA SER A 62 -1.29 9.12 7.68
C SER A 62 -2.48 8.23 7.97
N VAL A 63 -2.42 7.53 9.10
CA VAL A 63 -3.50 6.66 9.56
C VAL A 63 -3.95 7.13 10.94
N THR A 64 -5.27 7.21 11.11
CA THR A 64 -5.90 7.52 12.39
C THR A 64 -6.60 6.27 12.91
N GLY A 65 -6.36 5.95 14.18
CA GLY A 65 -6.95 4.74 14.79
C GLY A 65 -6.36 3.47 14.20
N GLY A 66 -7.07 2.37 14.42
CA GLY A 66 -6.66 1.08 13.90
C GLY A 66 -5.66 0.33 14.77
N THR A 67 -5.30 -0.85 14.31
CA THR A 67 -4.35 -1.73 14.98
C THR A 67 -3.16 -1.96 14.05
N PHE A 68 -1.96 -1.89 14.61
CA PHE A 68 -0.70 -2.01 13.87
C PHE A 68 -0.01 -3.30 14.27
N THR A 69 0.63 -3.97 13.33
CA THR A 69 1.32 -5.24 13.61
C THR A 69 2.61 -5.05 14.41
N ASN A 70 3.18 -3.84 14.42
CA ASN A 70 4.46 -3.59 15.11
C ASN A 70 4.47 -2.18 15.71
N GLY A 71 3.86 -2.03 16.88
CA GLY A 71 3.81 -0.74 17.56
C GLY A 71 2.98 0.29 16.79
N ASN A 72 3.63 1.31 16.26
CA ASN A 72 3.00 2.33 15.41
C ASN A 72 3.27 2.10 13.92
N TYR A 73 3.78 0.93 13.57
CA TYR A 73 4.22 0.61 12.22
C TYR A 73 3.66 -0.73 11.77
N GLY A 74 3.85 -1.05 10.52
CA GLY A 74 3.47 -2.32 9.94
C GLY A 74 2.10 -2.27 9.26
N LEU A 75 1.49 -3.45 9.13
CA LEU A 75 0.15 -3.57 8.57
C LEU A 75 -0.86 -2.95 9.51
N VAL A 76 -1.85 -2.27 8.92
CA VAL A 76 -2.90 -1.58 9.68
C VAL A 76 -4.24 -2.25 9.40
N THR A 77 -4.98 -2.54 10.47
CA THR A 77 -6.33 -3.09 10.42
C THR A 77 -7.30 -2.08 11.06
N ASP A 78 -8.40 -1.81 10.40
CA ASP A 78 -9.48 -0.95 10.91
C ASP A 78 -9.08 0.51 11.16
N GLY A 79 -8.00 0.99 10.51
CA GLY A 79 -7.62 2.38 10.57
C GLY A 79 -8.24 3.19 9.43
N THR A 80 -8.15 4.51 9.55
CA THR A 80 -8.58 5.43 8.51
C THR A 80 -7.35 6.10 7.89
N TYR A 81 -7.15 5.85 6.59
CA TYR A 81 -6.06 6.47 5.83
C TYR A 81 -6.49 7.85 5.34
N SER A 82 -5.55 8.78 5.39
CA SER A 82 -5.73 10.13 4.86
C SER A 82 -4.47 10.55 4.10
N GLY A 83 -4.65 11.02 2.88
CA GLY A 83 -3.57 11.50 2.02
C GLY A 83 -4.10 11.76 0.62
N SER A 84 -3.35 12.53 -0.17
CA SER A 84 -3.79 12.96 -1.50
C SER A 84 -2.86 12.54 -2.64
N SER A 85 -1.68 12.04 -2.34
CA SER A 85 -0.74 11.61 -3.38
C SER A 85 -1.07 10.20 -3.82
N THR A 86 -1.30 10.02 -5.11
CA THR A 86 -1.68 8.72 -5.67
C THR A 86 -0.91 8.44 -6.95
N ILE A 87 -0.77 7.16 -7.25
CA ILE A 87 -0.20 6.71 -8.51
C ILE A 87 -0.89 5.41 -8.91
N SER A 88 -1.21 5.29 -10.20
CA SER A 88 -1.85 4.09 -10.73
C SER A 88 -0.82 3.04 -11.09
N LEU A 89 -1.16 1.80 -10.89
CA LEU A 89 -0.31 0.69 -11.28
C LEU A 89 -1.15 -0.45 -11.83
N SER A 90 -0.50 -1.29 -12.63
CA SER A 90 -1.13 -2.50 -13.17
C SER A 90 -0.45 -3.71 -12.57
N ALA A 91 -1.24 -4.66 -12.08
CA ALA A 91 -0.74 -5.94 -11.60
C ALA A 91 -0.89 -6.97 -12.71
N LYS A 92 0.10 -7.84 -12.85
CA LYS A 92 0.13 -8.91 -13.83
C LYS A 92 0.50 -10.21 -13.15
N GLN A 93 -0.09 -11.27 -13.62
CA GLN A 93 0.27 -12.62 -13.19
C GLN A 93 1.36 -13.21 -14.07
#